data_81a3a8aadafeb3255c551758b5030246
#
_entry.id   81a3a8aadafeb3255c551758b5030246
#
_cell.length_a   1.000
_cell.length_b   1.000
_cell.length_c   1.000
_cell.angle_alpha   90.00
_cell.angle_beta   90.00
_cell.angle_gamma   90.00
#
_symmetry.space_group_name_H-M   'P 1'
#
loop_
_entity.id
_entity.type
_entity.pdbx_description
1 polymer ?
#
loop_
_entity_poly.entity_id
_entity_poly.type
_entity_poly.pdbx_seq_one_letter_code
_entity_poly.pdbx_strand_id
1 'polypeptide(L)'
;MSGIAVVFNPKKIAEQRLARLFVGATLIKAENLEDEVLDLSDFDRCIVAGGDGTLRQVVQHLMENHIKIPIGIIPVGTGNILARNLGISLDVEHAAKTALDGEIREIDIGKAKVAAEPALFFTGIAGLGLDAKIMEKTDSKLKRRIGWVAYIEGGIRALPAKFQKFNVTVDGAEPRRVKVLTLIIANTGTLPGHVELIPDARVDDGNLDVAVIGPRWIWNWVDVLGRITWQNRFVRPLVLGRRIMDATADLKSLEYLRGKKIKVESETECTLQVDGDPIKAVSKVSFEVIPKALLVAC
;
A
#
# COMPACT_ATOMS: atom_id res chain seq x y z
N MET A 1 29.35 -16.68 -5.08
CA MET A 1 28.32 -17.60 -5.62
C MET A 1 27.06 -16.81 -5.73
N SER A 2 26.53 -16.65 -6.91
CA SER A 2 25.27 -15.95 -7.12
C SER A 2 24.13 -16.76 -6.49
N GLY A 3 23.53 -16.27 -5.42
CA GLY A 3 22.50 -16.97 -4.68
C GLY A 3 21.13 -16.30 -4.81
N ILE A 4 20.06 -17.09 -4.85
CA ILE A 4 18.68 -16.59 -4.75
C ILE A 4 18.15 -16.95 -3.37
N ALA A 5 17.68 -15.95 -2.63
CA ALA A 5 16.87 -16.14 -1.44
C ALA A 5 15.40 -16.15 -1.82
N VAL A 6 14.60 -17.05 -1.25
CA VAL A 6 13.14 -17.08 -1.40
C VAL A 6 12.51 -16.95 -0.02
N VAL A 7 12.03 -15.77 0.30
CA VAL A 7 11.28 -15.52 1.54
C VAL A 7 9.80 -15.81 1.29
N PHE A 8 9.22 -16.73 2.07
CA PHE A 8 7.86 -17.18 1.80
C PHE A 8 6.97 -17.31 3.05
N ASN A 9 5.66 -17.19 2.84
CA ASN A 9 4.66 -17.43 3.88
C ASN A 9 4.15 -18.88 3.77
N PRO A 10 4.50 -19.79 4.71
CA PRO A 10 4.14 -21.21 4.63
C PRO A 10 2.64 -21.47 4.71
N LYS A 11 1.85 -20.51 5.21
CA LYS A 11 0.37 -20.58 5.24
C LYS A 11 -0.28 -20.26 3.86
N LYS A 12 0.51 -19.77 2.90
CA LYS A 12 0.01 -19.33 1.58
C LYS A 12 0.53 -20.16 0.43
N ILE A 13 1.76 -20.66 0.53
CA ILE A 13 2.39 -21.50 -0.50
C ILE A 13 3.24 -22.58 0.14
N ALA A 14 3.17 -23.79 -0.41
CA ALA A 14 3.94 -24.93 0.07
C ALA A 14 5.42 -24.80 -0.32
N GLU A 15 6.31 -25.10 0.61
CA GLU A 15 7.77 -25.08 0.43
C GLU A 15 8.22 -25.96 -0.75
N GLN A 16 7.62 -27.16 -0.90
CA GLN A 16 7.95 -28.09 -1.99
C GLN A 16 7.64 -27.52 -3.38
N ARG A 17 6.62 -26.63 -3.49
CA ARG A 17 6.32 -25.95 -4.76
C ARG A 17 7.40 -24.93 -5.09
N LEU A 18 7.87 -24.18 -4.11
CA LEU A 18 8.94 -23.21 -4.28
C LEU A 18 10.28 -23.89 -4.60
N ALA A 19 10.61 -25.01 -3.94
CA ALA A 19 11.82 -25.78 -4.24
C ALA A 19 11.86 -26.31 -5.67
N ARG A 20 10.69 -26.58 -6.29
CA ARG A 20 10.60 -26.98 -7.71
C ARG A 20 10.75 -25.81 -8.66
N LEU A 21 10.20 -24.63 -8.29
CA LEU A 21 10.26 -23.42 -9.11
C LEU A 21 11.64 -22.76 -9.08
N PHE A 22 12.32 -22.83 -7.92
CA PHE A 22 13.59 -22.16 -7.66
C PHE A 22 14.65 -23.16 -7.18
N VAL A 23 15.09 -23.98 -8.12
CA VAL A 23 16.08 -25.04 -7.82
C VAL A 23 17.40 -24.42 -7.39
N GLY A 24 17.91 -24.83 -6.23
CA GLY A 24 19.14 -24.30 -5.65
C GLY A 24 19.01 -23.00 -4.87
N ALA A 25 17.80 -22.46 -4.76
CA ALA A 25 17.57 -21.27 -3.93
C ALA A 25 17.51 -21.60 -2.44
N THR A 26 17.89 -20.64 -1.60
CA THR A 26 17.73 -20.72 -0.14
C THR A 26 16.30 -20.31 0.24
N LEU A 27 15.55 -21.25 0.83
CA LEU A 27 14.16 -21.01 1.24
C LEU A 27 14.11 -20.52 2.70
N ILE A 28 13.50 -19.35 2.92
CA ILE A 28 13.40 -18.68 4.22
C ILE A 28 11.93 -18.46 4.55
N LYS A 29 11.48 -18.95 5.70
CA LYS A 29 10.11 -18.65 6.16
C LYS A 29 10.05 -17.21 6.63
N ALA A 30 9.01 -16.50 6.23
CA ALA A 30 8.84 -15.07 6.56
C ALA A 30 8.81 -14.80 8.07
N GLU A 31 8.31 -15.75 8.87
CA GLU A 31 8.32 -15.68 10.34
C GLU A 31 9.72 -15.68 10.97
N ASN A 32 10.72 -16.17 10.24
CA ASN A 32 12.12 -16.30 10.70
C ASN A 32 13.01 -15.16 10.15
N LEU A 33 12.46 -14.21 9.39
CA LEU A 33 13.25 -13.17 8.74
C LEU A 33 13.98 -12.25 9.74
N GLU A 34 13.42 -12.10 10.95
CA GLU A 34 14.01 -11.31 12.04
C GLU A 34 14.94 -12.13 12.93
N ASP A 35 14.75 -13.46 12.99
CA ASP A 35 15.45 -14.38 13.89
C ASP A 35 16.69 -15.04 13.26
N GLU A 36 16.70 -15.18 11.95
CA GLU A 36 17.84 -15.79 11.24
C GLU A 36 18.91 -14.73 10.96
N VAL A 37 20.16 -15.06 11.32
CA VAL A 37 21.39 -14.31 10.98
C VAL A 37 21.66 -14.38 9.45
N LEU A 38 20.61 -14.41 8.64
CA LEU A 38 20.70 -14.48 7.19
C LEU A 38 20.71 -13.05 6.64
N ASP A 39 21.90 -12.61 6.28
CA ASP A 39 22.05 -11.33 5.61
C ASP A 39 21.60 -11.48 4.14
N LEU A 40 20.47 -10.85 3.79
CA LEU A 40 20.00 -10.83 2.41
C LEU A 40 21.01 -10.17 1.45
N SER A 41 22.00 -9.45 1.96
CA SER A 41 23.11 -8.89 1.14
C SER A 41 24.03 -9.96 0.54
N ASP A 42 24.02 -11.18 1.08
CA ASP A 42 24.78 -12.32 0.53
C ASP A 42 24.16 -12.91 -0.75
N PHE A 43 22.97 -12.44 -1.13
CA PHE A 43 22.23 -12.90 -2.30
C PHE A 43 22.18 -11.86 -3.42
N ASP A 44 22.17 -12.33 -4.65
CA ASP A 44 22.02 -11.45 -5.83
C ASP A 44 20.56 -11.04 -6.06
N ARG A 45 19.61 -11.81 -5.51
CA ARG A 45 18.16 -11.60 -5.68
C ARG A 45 17.39 -12.19 -4.50
N CYS A 46 16.34 -11.48 -4.09
CA CYS A 46 15.38 -12.00 -3.12
C CYS A 46 14.02 -12.18 -3.80
N ILE A 47 13.42 -13.36 -3.72
CA ILE A 47 12.07 -13.65 -4.21
C ILE A 47 11.13 -13.68 -3.00
N VAL A 48 10.03 -12.93 -3.09
CA VAL A 48 9.03 -12.82 -2.01
C VAL A 48 7.77 -13.58 -2.42
N ALA A 49 7.54 -14.75 -1.85
CA ALA A 49 6.36 -15.58 -2.10
C ALA A 49 5.34 -15.40 -0.96
N GLY A 50 4.46 -14.41 -1.08
CA GLY A 50 3.54 -14.04 -0.02
C GLY A 50 2.46 -13.07 -0.44
N GLY A 51 1.83 -12.42 0.52
CA GLY A 51 0.93 -11.28 0.33
C GLY A 51 1.62 -9.96 0.70
N ASP A 52 0.83 -8.88 0.75
CA ASP A 52 1.34 -7.53 1.04
C ASP A 52 2.10 -7.46 2.38
N GLY A 53 1.63 -8.16 3.43
CA GLY A 53 2.32 -8.22 4.72
C GLY A 53 3.70 -8.90 4.65
N THR A 54 3.84 -10.01 3.91
CA THR A 54 5.13 -10.67 3.72
C THR A 54 6.09 -9.78 2.93
N LEU A 55 5.58 -9.13 1.87
CA LEU A 55 6.35 -8.19 1.08
C LEU A 55 6.81 -7.00 1.93
N ARG A 56 5.95 -6.45 2.77
CA ARG A 56 6.28 -5.35 3.69
C ARG A 56 7.39 -5.74 4.66
N GLN A 57 7.36 -6.96 5.24
CA GLN A 57 8.44 -7.44 6.13
C GLN A 57 9.79 -7.49 5.41
N VAL A 58 9.83 -8.03 4.19
CA VAL A 58 11.07 -8.06 3.39
C VAL A 58 11.54 -6.65 3.05
N VAL A 59 10.64 -5.77 2.60
CA VAL A 59 10.99 -4.38 2.29
C VAL A 59 11.49 -3.64 3.53
N GLN A 60 10.84 -3.83 4.69
CA GLN A 60 11.29 -3.26 5.98
C GLN A 60 12.72 -3.68 6.27
N HIS A 61 13.02 -4.99 6.19
CA HIS A 61 14.36 -5.54 6.42
C HIS A 61 15.40 -4.98 5.45
N LEU A 62 15.09 -4.92 4.15
CA LEU A 62 16.00 -4.36 3.13
C LEU A 62 16.30 -2.88 3.40
N MET A 63 15.28 -2.11 3.73
CA MET A 63 15.42 -0.66 3.97
C MET A 63 16.16 -0.34 5.27
N GLU A 64 15.93 -1.10 6.35
CA GLU A 64 16.62 -0.93 7.63
C GLU A 64 18.10 -1.28 7.56
N ASN A 65 18.43 -2.32 6.79
CA ASN A 65 19.81 -2.78 6.63
C ASN A 65 20.54 -2.17 5.41
N HIS A 66 19.88 -1.22 4.70
CA HIS A 66 20.45 -0.57 3.50
C HIS A 66 20.85 -1.56 2.39
N ILE A 67 20.12 -2.69 2.27
CA ILE A 67 20.38 -3.72 1.29
C ILE A 67 19.67 -3.35 -0.02
N LYS A 68 20.40 -3.30 -1.11
CA LYS A 68 19.85 -2.97 -2.44
C LYS A 68 20.07 -4.13 -3.42
N ILE A 69 19.19 -5.12 -3.37
CA ILE A 69 19.15 -6.25 -4.29
C ILE A 69 17.81 -6.29 -5.03
N PRO A 70 17.74 -6.83 -6.24
CA PRO A 70 16.48 -7.03 -6.94
C PRO A 70 15.54 -7.96 -6.19
N ILE A 71 14.27 -7.61 -6.13
CA ILE A 71 13.23 -8.51 -5.62
C ILE A 71 12.34 -9.02 -6.77
N GLY A 72 11.95 -10.30 -6.67
CA GLY A 72 10.88 -10.89 -7.45
C GLY A 72 9.65 -11.10 -6.56
N ILE A 73 8.44 -11.00 -7.11
CA ILE A 73 7.20 -11.12 -6.34
C ILE A 73 6.38 -12.30 -6.84
N ILE A 74 6.06 -13.24 -5.96
CA ILE A 74 5.07 -14.31 -6.17
C ILE A 74 3.83 -13.98 -5.35
N PRO A 75 2.79 -13.40 -5.99
CA PRO A 75 1.65 -12.83 -5.29
C PRO A 75 0.61 -13.88 -4.92
N VAL A 76 0.78 -14.53 -3.77
CA VAL A 76 -0.16 -15.54 -3.22
C VAL A 76 -1.05 -15.00 -2.09
N GLY A 77 -1.05 -13.70 -1.87
CA GLY A 77 -1.94 -13.00 -0.93
C GLY A 77 -3.33 -12.73 -1.52
N THR A 78 -4.16 -12.06 -0.73
CA THR A 78 -5.51 -11.63 -1.16
C THR A 78 -5.45 -10.27 -1.87
N GLY A 79 -4.69 -9.32 -1.35
CA GLY A 79 -4.57 -7.96 -1.89
C GLY A 79 -3.59 -7.90 -3.06
N ASN A 80 -2.33 -8.21 -2.78
CA ASN A 80 -1.21 -8.14 -3.72
C ASN A 80 -1.15 -6.78 -4.44
N ILE A 81 -1.23 -5.70 -3.65
CA ILE A 81 -1.41 -4.33 -4.15
C ILE A 81 -0.26 -3.95 -5.08
N LEU A 82 0.99 -4.10 -4.61
CA LEU A 82 2.15 -3.73 -5.43
C LEU A 82 2.23 -4.56 -6.71
N ALA A 83 2.06 -5.89 -6.62
CA ALA A 83 2.13 -6.78 -7.80
C ALA A 83 1.10 -6.36 -8.87
N ARG A 84 -0.13 -6.02 -8.45
CA ARG A 84 -1.17 -5.54 -9.38
C ARG A 84 -0.83 -4.21 -10.03
N ASN A 85 -0.27 -3.25 -9.26
CA ASN A 85 0.12 -1.95 -9.79
C ASN A 85 1.32 -2.04 -10.75
N LEU A 86 2.17 -3.06 -10.59
CA LEU A 86 3.29 -3.36 -11.48
C LEU A 86 2.91 -4.26 -12.67
N GLY A 87 1.68 -4.78 -12.72
CA GLY A 87 1.24 -5.69 -13.78
C GLY A 87 1.79 -7.11 -13.66
N ILE A 88 2.33 -7.48 -12.49
CA ILE A 88 2.85 -8.84 -12.23
C ILE A 88 1.68 -9.83 -12.19
N SER A 89 1.82 -10.95 -12.91
CA SER A 89 0.82 -12.00 -12.98
C SER A 89 0.49 -12.57 -11.60
N LEU A 90 -0.79 -12.85 -11.35
CA LEU A 90 -1.23 -13.57 -10.14
C LEU A 90 -1.11 -15.09 -10.28
N ASP A 91 -0.80 -15.58 -11.46
CA ASP A 91 -0.42 -16.98 -11.67
C ASP A 91 1.00 -17.22 -11.18
N VAL A 92 1.18 -18.25 -10.35
CA VAL A 92 2.45 -18.51 -9.64
C VAL A 92 3.59 -18.83 -10.60
N GLU A 93 3.32 -19.60 -11.65
CA GLU A 93 4.34 -20.02 -12.62
C GLU A 93 4.79 -18.83 -13.50
N HIS A 94 3.85 -18.02 -13.97
CA HIS A 94 4.18 -16.79 -14.71
C HIS A 94 4.91 -15.78 -13.83
N ALA A 95 4.47 -15.59 -12.58
CA ALA A 95 5.14 -14.71 -11.62
C ALA A 95 6.56 -15.20 -11.30
N ALA A 96 6.77 -16.54 -11.20
CA ALA A 96 8.09 -17.10 -10.97
C ALA A 96 9.05 -16.83 -12.14
N LYS A 97 8.56 -16.92 -13.37
CA LYS A 97 9.33 -16.55 -14.56
C LYS A 97 9.69 -15.07 -14.56
N THR A 98 8.71 -14.19 -14.29
CA THR A 98 8.96 -12.75 -14.17
C THR A 98 9.95 -12.46 -13.04
N ALA A 99 9.84 -13.14 -11.90
CA ALA A 99 10.76 -12.96 -10.77
C ALA A 99 12.21 -13.34 -11.08
N LEU A 100 12.44 -14.27 -12.02
CA LEU A 100 13.78 -14.70 -12.45
C LEU A 100 14.31 -13.87 -13.62
N ASP A 101 13.50 -13.64 -14.65
CA ASP A 101 13.93 -13.15 -15.95
C ASP A 101 13.41 -11.74 -16.28
N GLY A 102 12.50 -11.19 -15.48
CA GLY A 102 11.87 -9.89 -15.72
C GLY A 102 12.86 -8.73 -15.68
N GLU A 103 12.52 -7.66 -16.40
CA GLU A 103 13.29 -6.42 -16.37
C GLU A 103 13.25 -5.80 -14.96
N ILE A 104 14.38 -5.24 -14.54
CA ILE A 104 14.46 -4.59 -13.23
C ILE A 104 13.95 -3.17 -13.34
N ARG A 105 12.88 -2.88 -12.62
CA ARG A 105 12.31 -1.54 -12.49
C ARG A 105 12.63 -0.96 -11.11
N GLU A 106 13.11 0.27 -11.09
CA GLU A 106 13.28 1.04 -9.88
C GLU A 106 11.94 1.65 -9.46
N ILE A 107 11.52 1.40 -8.21
CA ILE A 107 10.29 1.97 -7.67
C ILE A 107 10.56 2.74 -6.37
N ASP A 108 9.66 3.64 -6.08
CA ASP A 108 9.68 4.44 -4.86
C ASP A 108 9.13 3.64 -3.68
N ILE A 109 9.53 4.04 -2.48
CA ILE A 109 9.05 3.49 -1.21
C ILE A 109 8.53 4.62 -0.34
N GLY A 110 7.35 4.44 0.23
CA GLY A 110 6.85 5.33 1.26
C GLY A 110 7.47 5.00 2.62
N LYS A 111 7.87 6.04 3.36
CA LYS A 111 8.40 5.96 4.71
C LYS A 111 7.50 6.73 5.66
N ALA A 112 7.01 6.06 6.69
CA ALA A 112 6.26 6.68 7.78
C ALA A 112 7.11 6.75 9.05
N LYS A 113 7.15 7.91 9.72
CA LYS A 113 7.90 8.10 10.96
C LYS A 113 7.04 8.73 12.04
N VAL A 114 6.99 8.06 13.21
CA VAL A 114 6.28 8.49 14.40
C VAL A 114 7.30 8.82 15.48
N ALA A 115 7.46 10.10 15.79
CA ALA A 115 8.39 10.58 16.83
C ALA A 115 9.81 9.94 16.74
N ALA A 116 10.29 9.38 17.86
CA ALA A 116 11.62 8.76 17.95
C ALA A 116 11.64 7.26 17.58
N GLU A 117 10.51 6.71 17.12
CA GLU A 117 10.42 5.29 16.80
C GLU A 117 11.12 4.92 15.49
N PRO A 118 11.43 3.63 15.27
CA PRO A 118 11.91 3.15 13.97
C PRO A 118 10.96 3.56 12.84
N ALA A 119 11.50 3.80 11.67
CA ALA A 119 10.71 4.12 10.51
C ALA A 119 9.96 2.88 10.02
N LEU A 120 8.73 3.08 9.53
CA LEU A 120 7.95 2.04 8.86
C LEU A 120 7.98 2.31 7.36
N PHE A 121 8.21 1.27 6.58
CA PHE A 121 8.25 1.37 5.13
C PHE A 121 7.01 0.70 4.51
N PHE A 122 6.50 1.30 3.43
CA PHE A 122 5.33 0.77 2.71
C PHE A 122 5.49 0.89 1.20
N THR A 123 4.95 -0.08 0.51
CA THR A 123 4.98 -0.15 -0.95
C THR A 123 3.69 0.34 -1.58
N GLY A 124 2.58 0.16 -0.89
CA GLY A 124 1.24 0.47 -1.36
C GLY A 124 0.70 1.74 -0.75
N ILE A 125 0.14 1.63 0.44
CA ILE A 125 -0.59 2.71 1.10
C ILE A 125 -0.38 2.74 2.61
N ALA A 126 -0.43 3.94 3.19
CA ALA A 126 -0.61 4.15 4.62
C ALA A 126 -1.93 4.88 4.87
N GLY A 127 -2.58 4.63 6.00
CA GLY A 127 -3.88 5.20 6.34
C GLY A 127 -3.95 5.75 7.76
N LEU A 128 -4.76 6.80 7.96
CA LEU A 128 -5.06 7.41 9.25
C LEU A 128 -6.57 7.65 9.39
N GLY A 129 -7.12 7.42 10.57
CA GLY A 129 -8.49 7.86 10.90
C GLY A 129 -9.54 6.77 11.00
N LEU A 130 -9.30 5.55 10.53
CA LEU A 130 -10.21 4.43 10.81
C LEU A 130 -9.99 3.97 12.25
N ASP A 131 -11.02 4.10 13.09
CA ASP A 131 -10.96 3.71 14.49
C ASP A 131 -10.63 2.21 14.65
N ALA A 132 -9.62 1.88 15.45
CA ALA A 132 -9.22 0.51 15.75
C ALA A 132 -10.40 -0.33 16.26
N LYS A 133 -11.35 0.27 16.98
CA LYS A 133 -12.57 -0.40 17.47
C LYS A 133 -13.53 -0.84 16.37
N ILE A 134 -13.54 -0.14 15.22
CA ILE A 134 -14.30 -0.58 14.04
C ILE A 134 -13.60 -1.79 13.41
N MET A 135 -12.27 -1.81 13.46
CA MET A 135 -11.46 -2.89 12.95
C MET A 135 -11.56 -4.18 13.78
N GLU A 136 -11.68 -4.08 15.09
CA GLU A 136 -11.87 -5.23 15.97
C GLU A 136 -13.23 -5.92 15.78
N LYS A 137 -14.29 -5.13 15.50
CA LYS A 137 -15.66 -5.64 15.30
C LYS A 137 -15.90 -6.23 13.91
N THR A 138 -14.99 -6.07 12.98
CA THR A 138 -15.14 -6.63 11.63
C THR A 138 -14.75 -8.10 11.65
N ASP A 139 -15.68 -8.99 11.26
CA ASP A 139 -15.53 -10.45 11.24
C ASP A 139 -14.22 -10.84 10.54
N SER A 140 -13.39 -11.62 11.24
CA SER A 140 -12.10 -12.11 10.76
C SER A 140 -12.18 -12.95 9.47
N LYS A 141 -13.38 -13.49 9.16
CA LYS A 141 -13.64 -14.20 7.91
C LYS A 141 -13.89 -13.25 6.74
N LEU A 142 -14.50 -12.07 7.01
CA LEU A 142 -14.71 -11.02 6.02
C LEU A 142 -13.37 -10.33 5.68
N LYS A 143 -12.52 -10.06 6.69
CA LYS A 143 -11.14 -9.58 6.50
C LYS A 143 -10.33 -10.44 5.53
N ARG A 144 -10.47 -11.78 5.63
CA ARG A 144 -9.71 -12.72 4.81
C ARG A 144 -10.21 -12.86 3.37
N ARG A 145 -11.50 -12.58 3.10
CA ARG A 145 -12.10 -12.75 1.76
C ARG A 145 -12.06 -11.52 0.87
N ILE A 146 -12.17 -10.33 1.45
CA ILE A 146 -12.44 -9.10 0.68
C ILE A 146 -11.31 -8.07 0.87
N GLY A 147 -10.32 -8.35 1.73
CA GLY A 147 -9.23 -7.42 2.01
C GLY A 147 -9.76 -6.07 2.52
N TRP A 148 -9.00 -5.00 2.31
CA TRP A 148 -9.36 -3.68 2.80
C TRP A 148 -10.51 -3.00 2.02
N VAL A 149 -10.91 -3.49 0.84
CA VAL A 149 -12.16 -3.05 0.16
C VAL A 149 -13.37 -3.32 1.05
N ALA A 150 -13.36 -4.42 1.84
CA ALA A 150 -14.34 -4.63 2.90
C ALA A 150 -14.27 -3.56 4.00
N TYR A 151 -13.14 -2.90 4.15
CA TYR A 151 -13.00 -1.80 5.09
C TYR A 151 -13.73 -0.54 4.63
N ILE A 152 -13.64 -0.20 3.36
CA ILE A 152 -14.42 0.92 2.81
C ILE A 152 -15.91 0.59 2.89
N GLU A 153 -16.30 -0.60 2.46
CA GLU A 153 -17.69 -1.05 2.51
C GLU A 153 -18.20 -1.24 3.95
N GLY A 154 -17.39 -1.84 4.83
CA GLY A 154 -17.69 -2.01 6.25
C GLY A 154 -17.70 -0.67 7.01
N GLY A 155 -16.80 0.27 6.68
CA GLY A 155 -16.78 1.61 7.23
C GLY A 155 -18.00 2.43 6.81
N ILE A 156 -18.48 2.26 5.58
CA ILE A 156 -19.73 2.85 5.08
C ILE A 156 -20.94 2.32 5.87
N ARG A 157 -20.95 1.02 6.18
CA ARG A 157 -22.03 0.37 6.94
C ARG A 157 -21.94 0.58 8.45
N ALA A 158 -20.79 0.92 8.98
CA ALA A 158 -20.53 1.09 10.41
C ALA A 158 -20.82 2.51 10.93
N LEU A 159 -21.51 3.34 10.17
CA LEU A 159 -21.94 4.66 10.64
C LEU A 159 -22.76 4.56 11.96
N PRO A 160 -22.44 5.37 12.98
CA PRO A 160 -21.86 6.71 12.89
C PRO A 160 -20.32 6.74 13.04
N ALA A 161 -19.61 6.80 11.94
CA ALA A 161 -18.16 6.99 11.95
C ALA A 161 -17.82 8.41 12.45
N LYS A 162 -16.85 8.49 13.37
CA LYS A 162 -16.42 9.79 13.91
C LYS A 162 -15.49 10.46 12.92
N PHE A 163 -15.88 11.65 12.46
CA PHE A 163 -14.99 12.53 11.71
C PHE A 163 -13.86 13.02 12.61
N GLN A 164 -12.65 12.91 12.13
CA GLN A 164 -11.46 13.42 12.81
C GLN A 164 -10.94 14.68 12.12
N LYS A 165 -10.28 15.53 12.90
CA LYS A 165 -9.67 16.76 12.40
C LYS A 165 -8.18 16.53 12.27
N PHE A 166 -7.66 16.79 11.08
CA PHE A 166 -6.25 16.69 10.77
C PHE A 166 -5.73 18.04 10.26
N ASN A 167 -4.50 18.35 10.63
CA ASN A 167 -3.69 19.35 9.97
C ASN A 167 -2.72 18.62 9.04
N VAL A 168 -2.83 18.85 7.75
CA VAL A 168 -2.00 18.21 6.72
C VAL A 168 -1.08 19.27 6.13
N THR A 169 0.21 19.05 6.21
CA THR A 169 1.25 19.88 5.62
C THR A 169 1.95 19.10 4.52
N VAL A 170 1.99 19.62 3.31
CA VAL A 170 2.66 19.01 2.16
C VAL A 170 3.86 19.89 1.79
N ASP A 171 5.05 19.29 1.72
CA ASP A 171 6.32 19.93 1.30
C ASP A 171 6.64 21.26 2.02
N GLY A 172 6.24 21.37 3.29
CA GLY A 172 6.46 22.56 4.11
C GLY A 172 5.53 23.73 3.81
N ALA A 173 4.49 23.55 2.99
CA ALA A 173 3.46 24.55 2.78
C ALA A 173 2.63 24.82 4.05
N GLU A 174 1.76 25.82 4.02
CA GLU A 174 0.86 26.12 5.14
C GLU A 174 -0.02 24.91 5.49
N PRO A 175 -0.20 24.60 6.80
CA PRO A 175 -1.01 23.49 7.25
C PRO A 175 -2.46 23.62 6.81
N ARG A 176 -2.97 22.63 6.11
CA ARG A 176 -4.36 22.55 5.70
C ARG A 176 -5.18 21.79 6.71
N ARG A 177 -6.19 22.43 7.30
CA ARG A 177 -7.10 21.81 8.24
C ARG A 177 -8.24 21.11 7.53
N VAL A 178 -8.35 19.80 7.71
CA VAL A 178 -9.40 18.96 7.14
C VAL A 178 -10.16 18.21 8.23
N LYS A 179 -11.48 18.02 8.01
CA LYS A 179 -12.33 17.22 8.89
C LYS A 179 -12.89 16.07 8.08
N VAL A 180 -12.34 14.87 8.27
CA VAL A 180 -12.55 13.72 7.38
C VAL A 180 -12.69 12.43 8.17
N LEU A 181 -13.15 11.40 7.48
CA LEU A 181 -13.26 10.05 8.01
C LEU A 181 -11.90 9.34 8.02
N THR A 182 -11.16 9.49 6.93
CA THR A 182 -9.84 8.88 6.76
C THR A 182 -8.96 9.71 5.83
N LEU A 183 -7.65 9.65 6.10
CA LEU A 183 -6.59 10.09 5.20
C LEU A 183 -5.87 8.86 4.68
N ILE A 184 -5.61 8.81 3.40
CA ILE A 184 -4.82 7.75 2.76
C ILE A 184 -3.62 8.41 2.10
N ILE A 185 -2.43 7.95 2.45
CA ILE A 185 -1.17 8.33 1.84
C ILE A 185 -0.73 7.17 0.96
N ALA A 186 -0.60 7.40 -0.33
CA ALA A 186 -0.42 6.35 -1.31
C ALA A 186 0.84 6.50 -2.13
N ASN A 187 1.51 5.39 -2.35
CA ASN A 187 2.56 5.18 -3.34
C ASN A 187 2.00 4.46 -4.58
N THR A 188 0.80 3.86 -4.46
CA THR A 188 0.09 3.15 -5.53
C THR A 188 -1.35 3.62 -5.63
N GLY A 189 -1.89 3.67 -6.85
CA GLY A 189 -3.24 4.19 -7.09
C GLY A 189 -4.34 3.15 -7.11
N THR A 190 -4.01 1.92 -7.48
CA THR A 190 -4.98 0.86 -7.73
C THR A 190 -5.03 -0.14 -6.59
N LEU A 191 -6.24 -0.44 -6.18
CA LEU A 191 -6.57 -1.37 -5.11
C LEU A 191 -7.08 -2.71 -5.67
N PRO A 192 -7.16 -3.77 -4.85
CA PRO A 192 -7.77 -5.03 -5.27
C PRO A 192 -9.16 -4.82 -5.87
N GLY A 193 -9.49 -5.59 -6.91
CA GLY A 193 -10.75 -5.43 -7.65
C GLY A 193 -10.70 -4.35 -8.74
N HIS A 194 -9.52 -3.89 -9.15
CA HIS A 194 -9.32 -2.82 -10.14
C HIS A 194 -9.96 -1.48 -9.74
N VAL A 195 -10.03 -1.23 -8.43
CA VAL A 195 -10.53 0.04 -7.90
C VAL A 195 -9.40 1.06 -7.93
N GLU A 196 -9.45 2.02 -8.83
CA GLU A 196 -8.52 3.15 -8.86
C GLU A 196 -8.93 4.18 -7.81
N LEU A 197 -8.33 4.11 -6.63
CA LEU A 197 -8.62 5.04 -5.54
C LEU A 197 -7.98 6.41 -5.80
N ILE A 198 -6.72 6.39 -6.26
CA ILE A 198 -5.96 7.60 -6.61
C ILE A 198 -5.41 7.42 -8.03
N PRO A 199 -6.17 7.86 -9.04
CA PRO A 199 -5.89 7.56 -10.43
C PRO A 199 -4.51 7.98 -10.95
N ASP A 200 -3.93 9.03 -10.38
CA ASP A 200 -2.66 9.61 -10.84
C ASP A 200 -1.45 9.16 -10.03
N ALA A 201 -1.65 8.33 -8.98
CA ALA A 201 -0.55 7.80 -8.17
C ALA A 201 0.29 6.80 -8.97
N ARG A 202 1.60 6.99 -8.96
CA ARG A 202 2.58 6.16 -9.65
C ARG A 202 3.69 5.76 -8.70
N VAL A 203 4.13 4.52 -8.82
CA VAL A 203 5.17 3.93 -7.97
C VAL A 203 6.59 4.44 -8.24
N ASP A 204 6.78 5.30 -9.25
CA ASP A 204 8.10 5.67 -9.79
C ASP A 204 8.23 7.16 -10.14
N ASP A 205 7.36 8.03 -9.61
CA ASP A 205 7.36 9.47 -9.96
C ASP A 205 7.97 10.38 -8.86
N GLY A 206 8.49 9.77 -7.79
CA GLY A 206 9.13 10.48 -6.70
C GLY A 206 8.18 11.26 -5.80
N ASN A 207 6.88 10.89 -5.76
CA ASN A 207 5.89 11.56 -4.96
C ASN A 207 5.03 10.56 -4.17
N LEU A 208 4.37 11.06 -3.12
CA LEU A 208 3.26 10.40 -2.44
C LEU A 208 1.98 11.18 -2.71
N ASP A 209 0.90 10.48 -2.95
CA ASP A 209 -0.42 11.04 -3.12
C ASP A 209 -1.24 10.93 -1.83
N VAL A 210 -2.01 11.95 -1.50
CA VAL A 210 -2.89 11.98 -0.34
C VAL A 210 -4.32 12.02 -0.79
N ALA A 211 -5.12 11.02 -0.44
CA ALA A 211 -6.57 11.08 -0.59
C ALA A 211 -7.22 11.46 0.74
N VAL A 212 -7.94 12.58 0.70
CA VAL A 212 -8.72 13.14 1.82
C VAL A 212 -10.16 12.70 1.66
N ILE A 213 -10.63 11.73 2.46
CA ILE A 213 -11.95 11.11 2.29
C ILE A 213 -12.87 11.51 3.44
N GLY A 214 -13.86 12.35 3.14
CA GLY A 214 -14.75 12.90 4.16
C GLY A 214 -16.19 13.12 3.71
N PRO A 215 -16.92 12.09 3.24
CA PRO A 215 -18.31 12.25 2.86
C PRO A 215 -19.16 12.57 4.10
N ARG A 216 -19.88 13.71 4.08
CA ARG A 216 -20.70 14.19 5.22
C ARG A 216 -22.05 13.50 5.32
N TRP A 217 -22.56 12.93 4.21
CA TRP A 217 -23.88 12.30 4.10
C TRP A 217 -23.78 10.97 3.36
N ILE A 218 -24.68 10.04 3.65
CA ILE A 218 -24.71 8.72 2.99
C ILE A 218 -24.80 8.85 1.46
N TRP A 219 -25.51 9.85 0.96
CA TRP A 219 -25.61 10.13 -0.49
C TRP A 219 -24.29 10.56 -1.12
N ASN A 220 -23.38 11.17 -0.36
CA ASN A 220 -22.05 11.54 -0.85
C ASN A 220 -21.16 10.31 -1.03
N TRP A 221 -21.47 9.18 -0.37
CA TRP A 221 -20.82 7.91 -0.64
C TRP A 221 -21.20 7.34 -2.01
N VAL A 222 -22.44 7.54 -2.45
CA VAL A 222 -22.85 7.16 -3.82
C VAL A 222 -22.04 7.97 -4.84
N ASP A 223 -21.77 9.23 -4.55
CA ASP A 223 -20.92 10.08 -5.40
C ASP A 223 -19.44 9.62 -5.38
N VAL A 224 -18.88 9.35 -4.20
CA VAL A 224 -17.51 8.82 -4.06
C VAL A 224 -17.35 7.47 -4.78
N LEU A 225 -18.28 6.53 -4.56
CA LEU A 225 -18.28 5.24 -5.24
C LEU A 225 -18.56 5.37 -6.73
N GLY A 226 -19.48 6.27 -7.12
CA GLY A 226 -19.77 6.58 -8.50
C GLY A 226 -18.54 7.13 -9.23
N ARG A 227 -17.78 8.03 -8.59
CA ARG A 227 -16.53 8.57 -9.15
C ARG A 227 -15.47 7.49 -9.30
N ILE A 228 -15.25 6.69 -8.25
CA ILE A 228 -14.28 5.60 -8.28
C ILE A 228 -14.64 4.56 -9.34
N THR A 229 -15.93 4.20 -9.51
CA THR A 229 -16.35 3.13 -10.43
C THR A 229 -16.70 3.62 -11.82
N TRP A 230 -17.48 4.68 -11.93
CA TRP A 230 -18.04 5.17 -13.20
C TRP A 230 -17.07 6.04 -13.99
N GLN A 231 -16.34 6.93 -13.32
CA GLN A 231 -15.31 7.77 -13.94
C GLN A 231 -14.19 6.92 -14.52
N ASN A 232 -13.73 5.91 -13.77
CA ASN A 232 -12.67 5.02 -14.20
C ASN A 232 -13.07 4.14 -15.39
N ARG A 233 -14.36 3.73 -15.47
CA ARG A 233 -14.82 2.81 -16.50
C ARG A 233 -15.30 3.50 -17.79
N PHE A 234 -15.92 4.68 -17.69
CA PHE A 234 -16.62 5.30 -18.84
C PHE A 234 -16.10 6.69 -19.23
N VAL A 235 -15.63 7.50 -18.30
CA VAL A 235 -15.29 8.89 -18.57
C VAL A 235 -13.82 9.09 -18.91
N ARG A 236 -12.93 8.35 -18.25
CA ARG A 236 -11.49 8.48 -18.40
C ARG A 236 -10.94 8.08 -19.78
N PRO A 237 -11.50 7.11 -20.54
CA PRO A 237 -11.07 6.82 -21.91
C PRO A 237 -11.32 7.97 -22.88
N LEU A 238 -12.18 8.93 -22.54
CA LEU A 238 -12.53 10.04 -23.41
C LEU A 238 -11.65 11.27 -23.07
N VAL A 239 -10.95 11.79 -24.08
CA VAL A 239 -10.09 13.00 -23.94
C VAL A 239 -10.88 14.20 -23.36
N LEU A 240 -12.17 14.32 -23.68
CA LEU A 240 -13.08 15.32 -23.15
C LEU A 240 -13.44 15.08 -21.68
N GLY A 241 -13.44 13.81 -21.24
CA GLY A 241 -13.79 13.42 -19.87
C GLY A 241 -12.81 13.95 -18.83
N ARG A 242 -11.51 14.05 -19.12
CA ARG A 242 -10.52 14.65 -18.22
C ARG A 242 -10.83 16.10 -17.88
N ARG A 243 -11.20 16.92 -18.87
CA ARG A 243 -11.58 18.33 -18.66
C ARG A 243 -12.86 18.49 -17.84
N ILE A 244 -13.81 17.57 -17.98
CA ILE A 244 -15.05 17.55 -17.20
C ILE A 244 -14.75 17.15 -15.75
N MET A 245 -13.82 16.22 -15.52
CA MET A 245 -13.38 15.82 -14.18
C MET A 245 -12.71 16.99 -13.42
N ASP A 246 -11.84 17.74 -14.08
CA ASP A 246 -11.19 18.93 -13.50
C ASP A 246 -12.20 20.01 -13.13
N ALA A 247 -13.25 20.19 -13.93
CA ALA A 247 -14.30 21.16 -13.68
C ALA A 247 -15.31 20.77 -12.57
N THR A 248 -15.42 19.44 -12.25
CA THR A 248 -16.29 18.92 -11.19
C THR A 248 -15.55 18.65 -9.87
N ALA A 249 -14.29 19.06 -9.75
CA ALA A 249 -13.44 18.89 -8.56
C ALA A 249 -13.96 19.64 -7.30
N ASP A 250 -15.01 20.42 -7.41
CA ASP A 250 -15.58 21.28 -6.35
C ASP A 250 -16.44 20.54 -5.30
N LEU A 251 -16.56 19.21 -5.37
CA LEU A 251 -17.30 18.44 -4.37
C LEU A 251 -16.37 18.01 -3.22
N LYS A 252 -16.55 18.64 -2.08
CA LYS A 252 -15.79 18.55 -0.81
C LYS A 252 -15.69 17.16 -0.15
N SER A 253 -16.00 16.07 -0.86
CA SER A 253 -16.04 14.69 -0.31
C SER A 253 -14.78 13.89 -0.57
N LEU A 254 -14.02 14.20 -1.61
CA LEU A 254 -12.78 13.55 -2.00
C LEU A 254 -11.84 14.59 -2.60
N GLU A 255 -10.68 14.71 -2.00
CA GLU A 255 -9.66 15.66 -2.43
C GLU A 255 -8.32 14.96 -2.49
N TYR A 256 -7.50 15.34 -3.47
CA TYR A 256 -6.17 14.82 -3.66
C TYR A 256 -5.11 15.90 -3.44
N LEU A 257 -4.04 15.55 -2.70
CA LEU A 257 -2.84 16.35 -2.55
C LEU A 257 -1.65 15.48 -2.96
N ARG A 258 -0.58 16.08 -3.41
CA ARG A 258 0.62 15.36 -3.85
C ARG A 258 1.87 16.09 -3.36
N GLY A 259 2.87 15.33 -2.91
CA GLY A 259 4.16 15.89 -2.50
C GLY A 259 5.15 14.82 -2.05
N LYS A 260 6.35 15.28 -1.73
CA LYS A 260 7.45 14.41 -1.30
C LYS A 260 7.46 14.17 0.20
N LYS A 261 7.03 15.17 0.97
CA LYS A 261 6.98 15.14 2.43
C LYS A 261 5.60 15.57 2.92
N ILE A 262 4.96 14.70 3.68
CA ILE A 262 3.62 14.94 4.20
C ILE A 262 3.67 14.80 5.72
N LYS A 263 3.27 15.86 6.44
CA LYS A 263 3.10 15.81 7.89
C LYS A 263 1.62 15.82 8.21
N VAL A 264 1.22 14.95 9.09
CA VAL A 264 -0.17 14.85 9.55
C VAL A 264 -0.19 14.94 11.06
N GLU A 265 -1.00 15.87 11.57
CA GLU A 265 -1.27 16.04 13.00
C GLU A 265 -2.77 15.94 13.24
N SER A 266 -3.17 15.17 14.25
CA SER A 266 -4.56 14.98 14.64
C SER A 266 -4.80 15.55 16.03
N GLU A 267 -5.99 16.11 16.29
CA GLU A 267 -6.40 16.58 17.62
C GLU A 267 -6.59 15.41 18.60
N THR A 268 -6.86 14.21 18.10
CA THR A 268 -7.05 12.99 18.88
C THR A 268 -6.22 11.85 18.26
N GLU A 269 -5.80 10.91 19.08
CA GLU A 269 -5.13 9.72 18.57
C GLU A 269 -6.01 8.95 17.59
N CYS A 270 -5.40 8.48 16.52
CA CYS A 270 -6.03 7.66 15.49
C CYS A 270 -5.11 6.52 15.06
N THR A 271 -5.68 5.44 14.60
CA THR A 271 -4.90 4.28 14.17
C THR A 271 -4.15 4.59 12.88
N LEU A 272 -2.83 4.42 12.93
CA LEU A 272 -1.96 4.34 11.76
C LEU A 272 -2.01 2.93 11.19
N GLN A 273 -2.22 2.81 9.89
CA GLN A 273 -2.13 1.56 9.13
C GLN A 273 -1.05 1.69 8.08
N VAL A 274 -0.38 0.59 7.78
CA VAL A 274 0.65 0.50 6.74
C VAL A 274 0.43 -0.79 5.94
N ASP A 275 0.25 -0.67 4.63
CA ASP A 275 -0.07 -1.78 3.70
C ASP A 275 -1.19 -2.72 4.20
N GLY A 276 -2.19 -2.15 4.88
CA GLY A 276 -3.35 -2.85 5.41
C GLY A 276 -3.19 -3.42 6.82
N ASP A 277 -2.01 -3.35 7.42
CA ASP A 277 -1.77 -3.76 8.80
C ASP A 277 -1.94 -2.58 9.77
N PRO A 278 -2.79 -2.71 10.80
CA PRO A 278 -2.87 -1.70 11.86
C PRO A 278 -1.60 -1.75 12.72
N ILE A 279 -0.96 -0.60 12.89
CA ILE A 279 0.29 -0.51 13.65
C ILE A 279 0.00 -0.05 15.07
N LYS A 280 -0.47 1.20 15.24
CA LYS A 280 -0.72 1.79 16.55
C LYS A 280 -1.55 3.07 16.44
N ALA A 281 -1.98 3.59 17.61
CA ALA A 281 -2.58 4.91 17.72
C ALA A 281 -1.50 6.00 17.69
N VAL A 282 -1.73 7.05 16.91
CA VAL A 282 -0.82 8.18 16.75
C VAL A 282 -1.61 9.49 16.69
N SER A 283 -1.02 10.57 17.17
CA SER A 283 -1.54 11.94 16.97
C SER A 283 -0.70 12.73 15.96
N LYS A 284 0.54 12.27 15.70
CA LYS A 284 1.45 12.93 14.78
C LYS A 284 2.30 11.92 14.03
N VAL A 285 2.35 12.05 12.71
CA VAL A 285 3.17 11.20 11.83
C VAL A 285 3.66 12.00 10.64
N SER A 286 4.86 11.70 10.17
CA SER A 286 5.42 12.24 8.94
C SER A 286 5.62 11.11 7.93
N PHE A 287 5.30 11.42 6.68
CA PHE A 287 5.53 10.54 5.54
C PHE A 287 6.52 11.20 4.58
N GLU A 288 7.36 10.40 3.98
CA GLU A 288 8.34 10.83 2.99
C GLU A 288 8.46 9.75 1.90
N VAL A 289 8.57 10.16 0.64
CA VAL A 289 8.94 9.24 -0.42
C VAL A 289 10.44 9.04 -0.44
N ILE A 290 10.89 7.81 -0.62
CA ILE A 290 12.28 7.46 -0.92
C ILE A 290 12.31 7.04 -2.39
N PRO A 291 12.78 7.92 -3.29
CA PRO A 291 12.74 7.65 -4.72
C PRO A 291 13.66 6.51 -5.10
N LYS A 292 13.19 5.64 -6.01
CA LYS A 292 13.98 4.57 -6.63
C LYS A 292 14.68 3.66 -5.61
N ALA A 293 14.01 3.43 -4.47
CA ALA A 293 14.60 2.74 -3.34
C ALA A 293 14.55 1.21 -3.46
N LEU A 294 13.65 0.68 -4.27
CA LEU A 294 13.44 -0.76 -4.43
C LEU A 294 13.58 -1.17 -5.90
N LEU A 295 14.33 -2.24 -6.14
CA LEU A 295 14.51 -2.87 -7.45
C LEU A 295 13.52 -4.03 -7.57
N VAL A 296 12.62 -4.01 -8.54
CA VAL A 296 11.60 -5.07 -8.70
C VAL A 296 11.67 -5.65 -10.12
N ALA A 297 11.69 -6.98 -10.21
CA ALA A 297 11.56 -7.70 -11.48
C ALA A 297 10.09 -7.67 -11.95
N CYS A 298 9.85 -7.10 -13.16
CA CYS A 298 8.52 -6.92 -13.75
C CYS A 298 8.46 -7.46 -15.18
#